data_d1b2c661085de7e1300e0a34f1458971
#
_entry.id   d1b2c661085de7e1300e0a34f1458971
#
_cell.length_a   1.000
_cell.length_b   1.000
_cell.length_c   1.000
_cell.angle_alpha   90.00
_cell.angle_beta   90.00
_cell.angle_gamma   90.00
#
_symmetry.space_group_name_H-M   'P 1'
#
loop_
_entity.id
_entity.type
_entity.pdbx_description
1 polymer ?
#
loop_
_entity_poly.entity_id
_entity_poly.type
_entity_poly.pdbx_seq_one_letter_code
_entity_poly.pdbx_strand_id
1 'polypeptide(L)'
;MVNKQVLVIGGGVSGIASALELGNAGLSVYLVEKEARLGGHAVSFCCKATDVCSKCSVCVLPAKVKESVINPQIALLTNSTVQKVTGEVGNFHVEIMQRPQRIDEERCIVCGLCVAACPAEPKAVYLPSAEATPLSYVLDEGLCLRSKGENCNLCREICPTKAIEFEPKPKKQELNVGAIILATGFEAFDAHEKGSLGYGRYPNVLTGLDLEKTIYREGYLKLPSNGEKPGSIAFIQCVGSRDESHGYCSQVCCKYAMRLARLIKYQYPDTQVTIFYIDLQTAGKGFAQFYQECQESIRFVRGVPVEVSEASSKELVVRFEDIAQGKVCQEIFDAVVLSVGISPRKDSWDLAKVLGINLADDGFFAVKDSFDPNETNVEGIFLAGACQGPKDIPGSVAHGVGAVSKVIQALGVESGKR
;
A
#
# COMPACT_ATOMS: atom_id res chain seq x y z
N MET A 1 19.01 -32.75 4.73
CA MET A 1 18.90 -31.71 5.81
C MET A 1 17.88 -30.69 5.36
N VAL A 2 16.93 -30.33 6.21
CA VAL A 2 15.92 -29.30 5.89
C VAL A 2 16.61 -27.95 5.74
N ASN A 3 16.34 -27.24 4.65
CA ASN A 3 16.87 -25.90 4.43
C ASN A 3 16.17 -24.90 5.40
N LYS A 4 16.95 -24.14 6.14
CA LYS A 4 16.47 -23.16 7.12
C LYS A 4 16.40 -21.72 6.57
N GLN A 5 16.60 -21.53 5.27
CA GLN A 5 16.40 -20.26 4.59
C GLN A 5 14.92 -20.09 4.27
N VAL A 6 14.39 -18.88 4.42
CA VAL A 6 12.97 -18.57 4.19
C VAL A 6 12.86 -17.47 3.14
N LEU A 7 11.93 -17.65 2.20
CA LEU A 7 11.57 -16.61 1.24
C LEU A 7 10.34 -15.85 1.74
N VAL A 8 10.42 -14.54 1.80
CA VAL A 8 9.28 -13.65 2.04
C VAL A 8 9.03 -12.84 0.76
N ILE A 9 7.85 -13.00 0.16
CA ILE A 9 7.45 -12.33 -1.08
C ILE A 9 6.54 -11.14 -0.76
N GLY A 10 7.06 -9.93 -0.94
CA GLY A 10 6.42 -8.65 -0.65
C GLY A 10 7.03 -7.96 0.56
N GLY A 11 7.59 -6.77 0.32
CA GLY A 11 8.25 -5.91 1.31
C GLY A 11 7.31 -4.88 1.95
N GLY A 12 6.00 -5.18 2.03
CA GLY A 12 5.02 -4.38 2.77
C GLY A 12 5.04 -4.64 4.28
N VAL A 13 4.04 -4.11 4.98
CA VAL A 13 3.93 -4.19 6.46
C VAL A 13 4.08 -5.62 7.00
N SER A 14 3.33 -6.58 6.41
CA SER A 14 3.36 -7.98 6.86
C SER A 14 4.69 -8.66 6.54
N GLY A 15 5.21 -8.43 5.32
CA GLY A 15 6.47 -9.05 4.90
C GLY A 15 7.65 -8.57 5.73
N ILE A 16 7.72 -7.26 6.03
CA ILE A 16 8.74 -6.70 6.93
C ILE A 16 8.61 -7.29 8.34
N ALA A 17 7.36 -7.36 8.87
CA ALA A 17 7.13 -7.95 10.18
C ALA A 17 7.55 -9.43 10.21
N SER A 18 7.18 -10.21 9.20
CA SER A 18 7.58 -11.62 9.08
C SER A 18 9.09 -11.78 8.94
N ALA A 19 9.74 -10.98 8.10
CA ALA A 19 11.18 -11.06 7.88
C ALA A 19 11.98 -10.73 9.15
N LEU A 20 11.57 -9.70 9.89
CA LEU A 20 12.20 -9.33 11.15
C LEU A 20 12.04 -10.42 12.22
N GLU A 21 10.82 -10.98 12.37
CA GLU A 21 10.59 -12.04 13.36
C GLU A 21 11.35 -13.34 13.00
N LEU A 22 11.43 -13.71 11.71
CA LEU A 22 12.26 -14.83 11.25
C LEU A 22 13.75 -14.58 11.54
N GLY A 23 14.26 -13.38 11.21
CA GLY A 23 15.64 -12.99 11.50
C GLY A 23 15.95 -13.02 12.99
N ASN A 24 15.04 -12.53 13.83
CA ASN A 24 15.15 -12.58 15.30
C ASN A 24 15.12 -14.02 15.84
N ALA A 25 14.46 -14.94 15.14
CA ALA A 25 14.49 -16.37 15.43
C ALA A 25 15.75 -17.08 14.90
N GLY A 26 16.70 -16.33 14.30
CA GLY A 26 17.99 -16.87 13.79
C GLY A 26 17.89 -17.55 12.43
N LEU A 27 16.79 -17.34 11.69
CA LEU A 27 16.62 -17.84 10.33
C LEU A 27 17.15 -16.83 9.31
N SER A 28 17.76 -17.32 8.23
CA SER A 28 18.16 -16.49 7.10
C SER A 28 16.95 -16.25 6.18
N VAL A 29 16.73 -14.99 5.79
CA VAL A 29 15.55 -14.57 5.04
C VAL A 29 15.96 -13.89 3.74
N TYR A 30 15.34 -14.30 2.63
CA TYR A 30 15.29 -13.52 1.40
C TYR A 30 13.99 -12.73 1.37
N LEU A 31 14.06 -11.40 1.45
CA LEU A 31 12.92 -10.51 1.33
C LEU A 31 12.85 -9.97 -0.11
N VAL A 32 11.92 -10.48 -0.89
CA VAL A 32 11.72 -10.10 -2.29
C VAL A 32 10.63 -9.04 -2.38
N GLU A 33 10.96 -7.90 -3.01
CA GLU A 33 10.01 -6.81 -3.27
C GLU A 33 10.04 -6.44 -4.75
N LYS A 34 8.84 -6.34 -5.37
CA LYS A 34 8.75 -6.03 -6.79
C LYS A 34 9.00 -4.56 -7.11
N GLU A 35 8.76 -3.69 -6.14
CA GLU A 35 9.06 -2.27 -6.26
C GLU A 35 10.51 -1.98 -5.85
N ALA A 36 10.98 -0.78 -6.19
CA ALA A 36 12.32 -0.32 -5.83
C ALA A 36 12.51 -0.12 -4.31
N ARG A 37 11.43 -0.13 -3.53
CA ARG A 37 11.44 0.25 -2.11
C ARG A 37 10.53 -0.62 -1.27
N LEU A 38 10.92 -0.77 -0.02
CA LEU A 38 10.10 -1.40 1.01
C LEU A 38 9.01 -0.48 1.54
N GLY A 39 8.05 -1.06 2.24
CA GLY A 39 7.00 -0.39 3.00
C GLY A 39 5.60 -0.51 2.40
N GLY A 40 5.48 -0.90 1.11
CA GLY A 40 4.19 -1.04 0.43
C GLY A 40 3.38 0.26 0.45
N HIS A 41 2.06 0.17 0.51
CA HIS A 41 1.19 1.35 0.57
C HIS A 41 1.44 2.23 1.79
N ALA A 42 1.76 1.62 2.93
CA ALA A 42 1.80 2.32 4.22
C ALA A 42 2.99 3.30 4.34
N VAL A 43 4.06 3.16 3.54
CA VAL A 43 5.19 4.09 3.53
C VAL A 43 4.82 5.48 3.00
N SER A 44 3.73 5.57 2.23
CA SER A 44 3.23 6.83 1.67
C SER A 44 2.13 7.48 2.52
N PHE A 45 1.81 6.90 3.68
CA PHE A 45 0.76 7.43 4.54
C PHE A 45 1.28 8.52 5.46
N CYS A 46 0.50 9.60 5.61
CA CYS A 46 0.81 10.66 6.56
C CYS A 46 0.44 10.28 8.00
N CYS A 47 1.05 10.95 8.96
CA CYS A 47 0.60 10.88 10.34
C CYS A 47 -0.76 11.56 10.48
N LYS A 48 -1.73 10.87 11.08
CA LYS A 48 -3.09 11.34 11.31
C LYS A 48 -3.33 11.75 12.78
N ALA A 49 -2.25 12.07 13.49
CA ALA A 49 -2.36 12.64 14.83
C ALA A 49 -2.85 14.10 14.74
N THR A 50 -3.65 14.45 15.70
CA THR A 50 -4.01 15.83 16.04
C THR A 50 -3.29 16.18 17.35
N ASP A 51 -3.98 16.65 18.36
CA ASP A 51 -3.45 16.79 19.75
C ASP A 51 -3.19 15.41 20.37
N VAL A 52 -3.91 14.38 19.89
CA VAL A 52 -3.79 13.00 20.35
C VAL A 52 -3.49 12.05 19.20
N CYS A 53 -2.78 10.97 19.52
CA CYS A 53 -2.46 9.93 18.55
C CYS A 53 -3.73 9.14 18.17
N SER A 54 -4.03 9.05 16.85
CA SER A 54 -5.15 8.28 16.30
C SER A 54 -4.92 6.76 16.27
N LYS A 55 -3.76 6.27 16.77
CA LYS A 55 -3.38 4.85 16.85
C LYS A 55 -3.50 4.10 15.51
N CYS A 56 -3.10 4.74 14.41
CA CYS A 56 -3.12 4.14 13.07
C CYS A 56 -1.90 3.27 12.76
N SER A 57 -0.86 3.32 13.59
CA SER A 57 0.40 2.55 13.49
C SER A 57 1.28 2.86 12.27
N VAL A 58 0.99 3.90 11.50
CA VAL A 58 1.80 4.29 10.34
C VAL A 58 3.22 4.69 10.72
N CYS A 59 3.38 5.45 11.81
CA CYS A 59 4.66 6.01 12.26
C CYS A 59 5.69 4.95 12.72
N VAL A 60 5.27 3.69 12.93
CA VAL A 60 6.18 2.60 13.31
C VAL A 60 6.92 2.04 12.10
N LEU A 61 6.33 2.16 10.90
CA LEU A 61 6.83 1.50 9.70
C LEU A 61 8.23 1.97 9.27
N PRO A 62 8.56 3.27 9.22
CA PRO A 62 9.90 3.73 8.81
C PRO A 62 11.03 3.10 9.64
N ALA A 63 10.84 3.01 10.97
CA ALA A 63 11.81 2.36 11.84
C ALA A 63 11.97 0.86 11.52
N LYS A 64 10.86 0.16 11.23
CA LYS A 64 10.88 -1.27 10.89
C LYS A 64 11.46 -1.54 9.51
N VAL A 65 11.23 -0.67 8.54
CA VAL A 65 11.93 -0.70 7.24
C VAL A 65 13.44 -0.59 7.46
N LYS A 66 13.89 0.41 8.22
CA LYS A 66 15.32 0.60 8.50
C LYS A 66 15.91 -0.61 9.24
N GLU A 67 15.22 -1.14 10.23
CA GLU A 67 15.63 -2.34 10.97
C GLU A 67 15.80 -3.55 10.03
N SER A 68 14.89 -3.76 9.08
CA SER A 68 14.97 -4.88 8.13
C SER A 68 16.16 -4.79 7.18
N VAL A 69 16.59 -3.57 6.81
CA VAL A 69 17.75 -3.36 5.92
C VAL A 69 19.07 -3.60 6.61
N ILE A 70 19.19 -3.23 7.89
CA ILE A 70 20.44 -3.41 8.65
C ILE A 70 20.55 -4.79 9.31
N ASN A 71 19.49 -5.61 9.26
CA ASN A 71 19.49 -6.94 9.86
C ASN A 71 20.34 -7.91 9.03
N PRO A 72 21.42 -8.48 9.56
CA PRO A 72 22.33 -9.35 8.82
C PRO A 72 21.69 -10.70 8.38
N GLN A 73 20.54 -11.07 8.97
CA GLN A 73 19.80 -12.26 8.59
C GLN A 73 18.87 -12.03 7.39
N ILE A 74 18.68 -10.78 6.95
CA ILE A 74 17.75 -10.44 5.87
C ILE A 74 18.54 -9.99 4.63
N ALA A 75 18.48 -10.81 3.58
CA ALA A 75 18.96 -10.42 2.26
C ALA A 75 17.80 -9.80 1.47
N LEU A 76 17.95 -8.51 1.14
CA LEU A 76 16.93 -7.73 0.46
C LEU A 76 17.09 -7.84 -1.07
N LEU A 77 16.01 -8.18 -1.77
CA LEU A 77 15.93 -8.26 -3.22
C LEU A 77 14.80 -7.35 -3.73
N THR A 78 15.10 -6.07 -3.92
CA THR A 78 14.19 -5.08 -4.52
C THR A 78 14.13 -5.21 -6.05
N ASN A 79 13.13 -4.59 -6.69
CA ASN A 79 12.86 -4.70 -8.13
C ASN A 79 12.81 -6.15 -8.62
N SER A 80 12.40 -7.07 -7.77
CA SER A 80 12.52 -8.50 -7.98
C SER A 80 11.16 -9.20 -7.95
N THR A 81 10.97 -10.13 -8.88
CA THR A 81 9.74 -10.93 -8.98
C THR A 81 10.07 -12.41 -9.01
N VAL A 82 9.25 -13.22 -8.36
CA VAL A 82 9.34 -14.68 -8.43
C VAL A 82 8.76 -15.14 -9.76
N GLN A 83 9.52 -15.92 -10.50
CA GLN A 83 9.14 -16.41 -11.84
C GLN A 83 8.71 -17.87 -11.82
N LYS A 84 9.31 -18.67 -10.94
CA LYS A 84 9.05 -20.10 -10.84
C LYS A 84 9.36 -20.60 -9.44
N VAL A 85 8.52 -21.50 -8.97
CA VAL A 85 8.75 -22.27 -7.73
C VAL A 85 8.53 -23.73 -8.03
N THR A 86 9.45 -24.59 -7.56
CA THR A 86 9.36 -26.06 -7.65
C THR A 86 9.90 -26.66 -6.36
N GLY A 87 9.62 -27.94 -6.12
CA GLY A 87 10.03 -28.63 -4.91
C GLY A 87 8.93 -28.70 -3.87
N GLU A 88 9.30 -28.90 -2.63
CA GLU A 88 8.38 -29.13 -1.49
C GLU A 88 8.93 -28.49 -0.23
N VAL A 89 8.15 -28.52 0.85
CA VAL A 89 8.54 -27.99 2.15
C VAL A 89 9.91 -28.54 2.58
N GLY A 90 10.80 -27.66 3.02
CA GLY A 90 12.19 -27.99 3.33
C GLY A 90 13.16 -27.89 2.15
N ASN A 91 12.68 -27.84 0.90
CA ASN A 91 13.53 -27.80 -0.29
C ASN A 91 12.83 -27.21 -1.52
N PHE A 92 12.39 -25.96 -1.45
CA PHE A 92 11.90 -25.22 -2.61
C PHE A 92 13.05 -24.64 -3.43
N HIS A 93 12.95 -24.77 -4.76
CA HIS A 93 13.80 -24.08 -5.73
C HIS A 93 13.02 -22.91 -6.32
N VAL A 94 13.57 -21.71 -6.20
CA VAL A 94 12.90 -20.45 -6.60
C VAL A 94 13.74 -19.70 -7.62
N GLU A 95 13.14 -19.39 -8.77
CA GLU A 95 13.74 -18.51 -9.78
C GLU A 95 13.23 -17.10 -9.57
N ILE A 96 14.14 -16.14 -9.41
CA ILE A 96 13.85 -14.72 -9.24
C ILE A 96 14.42 -13.95 -10.42
N MET A 97 13.62 -13.04 -10.95
CA MET A 97 14.04 -12.06 -11.95
C MET A 97 14.12 -10.68 -11.31
N GLN A 98 15.32 -10.15 -11.22
CA GLN A 98 15.54 -8.77 -10.81
C GLN A 98 15.50 -7.86 -12.03
N ARG A 99 14.55 -6.94 -12.06
CA ARG A 99 14.46 -5.92 -13.10
C ARG A 99 15.64 -4.96 -12.98
N PRO A 100 16.22 -4.57 -14.09
CA PRO A 100 17.35 -3.68 -14.08
C PRO A 100 16.93 -2.30 -13.55
N GLN A 101 17.75 -1.77 -12.66
CA GLN A 101 17.64 -0.38 -12.25
C GLN A 101 18.58 0.48 -13.09
N ARG A 102 18.07 1.60 -13.59
CA ARG A 102 18.89 2.56 -14.33
C ARG A 102 19.85 3.34 -13.43
N ILE A 103 19.60 3.37 -12.14
CA ILE A 103 20.49 3.95 -11.13
C ILE A 103 20.82 2.86 -10.13
N ASP A 104 22.08 2.49 -10.09
CA ASP A 104 22.62 1.48 -9.19
C ASP A 104 22.64 2.02 -7.76
N GLU A 105 21.88 1.37 -6.87
CA GLU A 105 21.70 1.77 -5.48
C GLU A 105 23.01 1.70 -4.66
N GLU A 106 23.87 0.74 -4.97
CA GLU A 106 25.13 0.56 -4.24
C GLU A 106 26.16 1.62 -4.63
N ARG A 107 26.10 2.14 -5.85
CA ARG A 107 26.99 3.17 -6.37
C ARG A 107 26.46 4.59 -6.17
N CYS A 108 25.14 4.76 -5.95
CA CYS A 108 24.51 6.06 -5.80
C CYS A 108 24.85 6.71 -4.44
N ILE A 109 25.55 7.83 -4.46
CA ILE A 109 25.90 8.61 -3.24
C ILE A 109 24.93 9.76 -2.95
N VAL A 110 23.80 9.79 -3.60
CA VAL A 110 22.72 10.80 -3.42
C VAL A 110 23.17 12.25 -3.54
N CYS A 111 24.14 12.54 -4.40
CA CYS A 111 24.72 13.89 -4.55
C CYS A 111 23.84 14.92 -5.29
N GLY A 112 22.75 14.51 -5.95
CA GLY A 112 21.82 15.41 -6.64
C GLY A 112 22.22 15.91 -8.02
N LEU A 113 23.46 15.69 -8.48
CA LEU A 113 23.94 16.21 -9.76
C LEU A 113 23.10 15.76 -10.96
N CYS A 114 22.63 14.51 -10.94
CA CYS A 114 21.78 13.95 -11.99
C CYS A 114 20.40 14.64 -12.08
N VAL A 115 19.86 15.11 -10.97
CA VAL A 115 18.59 15.88 -10.94
C VAL A 115 18.84 17.26 -11.52
N ALA A 116 19.90 17.94 -11.08
CA ALA A 116 20.26 19.26 -11.58
C ALA A 116 20.51 19.27 -13.11
N ALA A 117 21.17 18.23 -13.62
CA ALA A 117 21.48 18.10 -15.05
C ALA A 117 20.29 17.60 -15.89
N CYS A 118 19.22 17.08 -15.31
CA CYS A 118 18.07 16.55 -16.06
C CYS A 118 17.31 17.69 -16.75
N PRO A 119 17.14 17.66 -18.09
CA PRO A 119 16.44 18.72 -18.81
C PRO A 119 14.92 18.56 -18.85
N ALA A 120 14.40 17.37 -18.46
CA ALA A 120 12.95 17.10 -18.44
C ALA A 120 12.22 17.97 -17.40
N GLU A 121 11.01 18.40 -17.73
CA GLU A 121 10.09 19.08 -16.82
C GLU A 121 8.72 18.37 -16.85
N PRO A 122 8.30 17.78 -15.71
CA PRO A 122 9.03 17.67 -14.44
C PRO A 122 10.28 16.78 -14.59
N LYS A 123 11.23 16.90 -13.65
CA LYS A 123 12.48 16.13 -13.68
C LYS A 123 12.24 14.63 -13.72
N ALA A 124 12.89 13.93 -14.68
CA ALA A 124 12.80 12.48 -14.79
C ALA A 124 13.61 11.75 -13.70
N VAL A 125 14.64 12.40 -13.14
CA VAL A 125 15.42 11.85 -12.01
C VAL A 125 14.97 12.56 -10.74
N TYR A 126 14.57 11.78 -9.75
CA TYR A 126 14.09 12.34 -8.48
C TYR A 126 14.45 11.43 -7.31
N LEU A 127 14.47 12.00 -6.11
CA LEU A 127 14.57 11.25 -4.86
C LEU A 127 13.15 10.95 -4.39
N PRO A 128 12.76 9.69 -4.32
CA PRO A 128 11.37 9.32 -4.03
C PRO A 128 10.90 9.76 -2.63
N SER A 129 11.79 9.71 -1.64
CA SER A 129 11.61 10.17 -0.27
C SER A 129 13.00 10.25 0.39
N ALA A 130 13.20 11.20 1.32
CA ALA A 130 14.41 11.24 2.13
C ALA A 130 14.55 10.04 3.08
N GLU A 131 13.43 9.35 3.34
CA GLU A 131 13.35 8.13 4.16
C GLU A 131 13.33 6.84 3.32
N ALA A 132 13.51 6.96 1.99
CA ALA A 132 13.52 5.80 1.10
C ALA A 132 14.65 4.84 1.49
N THR A 133 14.35 3.55 1.43
CA THR A 133 15.33 2.52 1.77
C THR A 133 15.25 1.40 0.73
N PRO A 134 16.33 1.12 -0.01
CA PRO A 134 17.61 1.85 0.01
C PRO A 134 17.47 3.31 -0.45
N LEU A 135 18.33 4.21 0.03
CA LEU A 135 18.32 5.62 -0.34
C LEU A 135 19.10 5.82 -1.64
N SER A 136 18.38 5.98 -2.73
CA SER A 136 18.97 6.27 -4.05
C SER A 136 18.01 7.13 -4.89
N TYR A 137 18.55 7.83 -5.87
CA TYR A 137 17.72 8.43 -6.92
C TYR A 137 17.08 7.35 -7.78
N VAL A 138 15.92 7.66 -8.34
CA VAL A 138 15.24 6.82 -9.34
C VAL A 138 15.02 7.62 -10.61
N LEU A 139 14.86 6.90 -11.71
CA LEU A 139 14.59 7.49 -13.02
C LEU A 139 13.20 7.06 -13.48
N ASP A 140 12.33 8.05 -13.72
CA ASP A 140 11.02 7.84 -14.33
C ASP A 140 11.17 7.71 -15.84
N GLU A 141 10.89 6.53 -16.35
CA GLU A 141 11.01 6.25 -17.80
C GLU A 141 9.98 7.01 -18.63
N GLY A 142 8.81 7.30 -18.07
CA GLY A 142 7.75 8.06 -18.73
C GLY A 142 8.11 9.52 -18.90
N LEU A 143 8.99 10.08 -18.06
CA LEU A 143 9.47 11.46 -18.12
C LEU A 143 10.84 11.58 -18.81
N CYS A 144 11.63 10.51 -18.87
CA CYS A 144 12.99 10.51 -19.39
C CYS A 144 13.03 10.72 -20.91
N LEU A 145 13.69 11.76 -21.39
CA LEU A 145 13.84 12.04 -22.81
C LEU A 145 14.53 10.90 -23.56
N ARG A 146 15.55 10.28 -22.97
CA ARG A 146 16.19 9.11 -23.56
C ARG A 146 15.24 7.91 -23.71
N SER A 147 14.40 7.68 -22.71
CA SER A 147 13.38 6.61 -22.80
C SER A 147 12.33 6.89 -23.87
N LYS A 148 12.12 8.17 -24.22
CA LYS A 148 11.26 8.62 -25.32
C LYS A 148 11.96 8.61 -26.69
N GLY A 149 13.21 8.14 -26.77
CA GLY A 149 13.97 8.00 -28.03
C GLY A 149 14.90 9.18 -28.35
N GLU A 150 15.01 10.17 -27.47
CA GLU A 150 15.93 11.30 -27.67
C GLU A 150 17.37 10.94 -27.22
N ASN A 151 18.37 11.56 -27.83
CA ASN A 151 19.76 11.33 -27.47
C ASN A 151 20.18 12.21 -26.27
N CYS A 152 19.72 11.82 -25.06
CA CYS A 152 20.02 12.48 -23.80
C CYS A 152 20.87 11.60 -22.89
N ASN A 153 22.08 12.08 -22.49
CA ASN A 153 23.02 11.36 -21.62
C ASN A 153 23.47 12.18 -20.40
N LEU A 154 22.96 13.40 -20.20
CA LEU A 154 23.47 14.38 -19.23
C LEU A 154 23.59 13.83 -17.80
N CYS A 155 22.58 13.15 -17.29
CA CYS A 155 22.64 12.59 -15.94
C CYS A 155 23.72 11.51 -15.78
N ARG A 156 23.96 10.69 -16.83
CA ARG A 156 25.02 9.66 -16.83
C ARG A 156 26.41 10.28 -16.87
N GLU A 157 26.59 11.30 -17.69
CA GLU A 157 27.89 11.97 -17.88
C GLU A 157 28.33 12.71 -16.61
N ILE A 158 27.40 13.36 -15.91
CA ILE A 158 27.70 14.12 -14.69
C ILE A 158 27.87 13.23 -13.45
N CYS A 159 27.47 11.95 -13.49
CA CYS A 159 27.49 11.07 -12.32
C CYS A 159 28.91 10.68 -11.92
N PRO A 160 29.42 11.13 -10.75
CA PRO A 160 30.82 10.91 -10.36
C PRO A 160 31.12 9.44 -10.06
N THR A 161 30.10 8.66 -9.62
CA THR A 161 30.24 7.24 -9.28
C THR A 161 29.86 6.32 -10.44
N LYS A 162 29.45 6.89 -11.57
CA LYS A 162 28.95 6.13 -12.75
C LYS A 162 27.80 5.17 -12.38
N ALA A 163 26.95 5.58 -11.46
CA ALA A 163 25.81 4.78 -10.99
C ALA A 163 24.66 4.68 -12.02
N ILE A 164 24.71 5.45 -13.15
CA ILE A 164 23.61 5.52 -14.12
C ILE A 164 23.91 4.70 -15.35
N GLU A 165 23.06 3.70 -15.59
CA GLU A 165 23.07 2.87 -16.80
C GLU A 165 21.73 2.95 -17.52
N PHE A 166 21.74 3.11 -18.85
CA PHE A 166 20.52 3.24 -19.64
C PHE A 166 20.03 1.90 -20.21
N GLU A 167 20.91 0.91 -20.28
CA GLU A 167 20.60 -0.42 -20.83
C GLU A 167 21.04 -1.53 -19.84
N PRO A 168 20.62 -1.45 -18.56
CA PRO A 168 20.98 -2.48 -17.61
C PRO A 168 20.24 -3.78 -17.95
N LYS A 169 20.91 -4.91 -17.81
CA LYS A 169 20.31 -6.23 -18.10
C LYS A 169 19.59 -6.78 -16.87
N PRO A 170 18.42 -7.45 -17.04
CA PRO A 170 17.78 -8.17 -15.96
C PRO A 170 18.71 -9.26 -15.43
N LYS A 171 18.70 -9.47 -14.11
CA LYS A 171 19.51 -10.47 -13.42
C LYS A 171 18.60 -11.61 -12.95
N LYS A 172 18.88 -12.82 -13.45
CA LYS A 172 18.27 -14.05 -12.95
C LYS A 172 19.05 -14.54 -11.73
N GLN A 173 18.33 -14.92 -10.68
CA GLN A 173 18.87 -15.55 -9.48
C GLN A 173 18.09 -16.81 -9.17
N GLU A 174 18.77 -17.82 -8.66
CA GLU A 174 18.17 -19.08 -8.21
C GLU A 174 18.43 -19.23 -6.71
N LEU A 175 17.38 -19.48 -5.95
CA LEU A 175 17.45 -19.64 -4.51
C LEU A 175 16.90 -21.00 -4.11
N ASN A 176 17.46 -21.56 -3.03
CA ASN A 176 16.94 -22.73 -2.37
C ASN A 176 16.43 -22.32 -0.99
N VAL A 177 15.17 -22.58 -0.69
CA VAL A 177 14.55 -22.18 0.58
C VAL A 177 13.71 -23.30 1.17
N GLY A 178 13.56 -23.33 2.48
CA GLY A 178 12.77 -24.35 3.16
C GLY A 178 11.28 -24.01 3.24
N ALA A 179 10.94 -22.72 3.28
CA ALA A 179 9.56 -22.25 3.35
C ALA A 179 9.38 -20.90 2.65
N ILE A 180 8.13 -20.58 2.32
CA ILE A 180 7.76 -19.34 1.62
C ILE A 180 6.63 -18.65 2.40
N ILE A 181 6.76 -17.34 2.64
CA ILE A 181 5.69 -16.48 3.12
C ILE A 181 5.27 -15.53 2.01
N LEU A 182 3.99 -15.56 1.64
CA LEU A 182 3.41 -14.66 0.66
C LEU A 182 2.76 -13.47 1.38
N ALA A 183 3.31 -12.27 1.16
CA ALA A 183 2.92 -11.02 1.83
C ALA A 183 2.73 -9.86 0.82
N THR A 184 2.18 -10.14 -0.34
CA THR A 184 2.08 -9.21 -1.49
C THR A 184 1.08 -8.09 -1.30
N GLY A 185 0.27 -8.12 -0.23
CA GLY A 185 -0.69 -7.07 0.09
C GLY A 185 -1.90 -7.06 -0.85
N PHE A 186 -2.33 -5.85 -1.24
CA PHE A 186 -3.57 -5.59 -1.95
C PHE A 186 -3.39 -4.46 -2.98
N GLU A 187 -4.39 -4.23 -3.80
CA GLU A 187 -4.57 -3.00 -4.58
C GLU A 187 -5.77 -2.22 -4.05
N ALA A 188 -5.71 -0.89 -4.12
CA ALA A 188 -6.89 -0.08 -3.90
C ALA A 188 -7.85 -0.27 -5.09
N PHE A 189 -9.15 -0.31 -4.81
CA PHE A 189 -10.15 -0.37 -5.87
C PHE A 189 -9.98 0.81 -6.84
N ASP A 190 -10.06 0.54 -8.12
CA ASP A 190 -9.97 1.58 -9.14
C ASP A 190 -11.27 2.40 -9.21
N ALA A 191 -11.23 3.61 -8.68
CA ALA A 191 -12.40 4.47 -8.62
C ALA A 191 -12.97 4.86 -10.00
N HIS A 192 -12.22 4.70 -11.10
CA HIS A 192 -12.72 4.90 -12.46
C HIS A 192 -13.84 3.91 -12.81
N GLU A 193 -13.87 2.73 -12.19
CA GLU A 193 -14.93 1.73 -12.39
C GLU A 193 -16.30 2.21 -11.86
N LYS A 194 -16.33 3.20 -10.97
CA LYS A 194 -17.55 3.87 -10.47
C LYS A 194 -17.70 5.24 -11.14
N GLY A 195 -17.79 5.26 -12.46
CA GLY A 195 -17.83 6.48 -13.29
C GLY A 195 -18.90 7.51 -12.88
N SER A 196 -20.04 7.08 -12.26
CA SER A 196 -21.05 7.99 -11.73
C SER A 196 -20.53 8.89 -10.58
N LEU A 197 -19.44 8.49 -9.89
CA LEU A 197 -18.85 9.26 -8.80
C LEU A 197 -17.81 10.30 -9.28
N GLY A 198 -17.53 10.38 -10.58
CA GLY A 198 -16.80 11.48 -11.20
C GLY A 198 -15.29 11.49 -11.03
N TYR A 199 -14.68 10.43 -10.46
CA TYR A 199 -13.22 10.30 -10.35
C TYR A 199 -12.56 10.31 -11.73
N GLY A 200 -11.46 11.07 -11.86
CA GLY A 200 -10.77 11.27 -13.14
C GLY A 200 -11.50 12.23 -14.11
N ARG A 201 -12.77 12.57 -13.85
CA ARG A 201 -13.55 13.53 -14.62
C ARG A 201 -13.51 14.93 -13.99
N TYR A 202 -13.67 14.99 -12.66
CA TYR A 202 -13.68 16.24 -11.91
C TYR A 202 -12.44 16.34 -11.04
N PRO A 203 -11.65 17.44 -11.14
CA PRO A 203 -10.38 17.55 -10.42
C PRO A 203 -10.49 17.40 -8.90
N ASN A 204 -11.59 17.86 -8.32
CA ASN A 204 -11.81 17.83 -6.88
C ASN A 204 -12.48 16.54 -6.36
N VAL A 205 -12.62 15.52 -7.22
CA VAL A 205 -12.97 14.17 -6.79
C VAL A 205 -11.69 13.36 -6.64
N LEU A 206 -11.37 13.01 -5.40
CA LEU A 206 -10.14 12.34 -4.98
C LEU A 206 -10.46 10.97 -4.39
N THR A 207 -9.53 10.04 -4.45
CA THR A 207 -9.56 8.89 -3.54
C THR A 207 -8.97 9.26 -2.17
N GLY A 208 -9.27 8.46 -1.15
CA GLY A 208 -8.61 8.62 0.15
C GLY A 208 -7.08 8.56 0.05
N LEU A 209 -6.54 7.75 -0.87
CA LEU A 209 -5.10 7.65 -1.12
C LEU A 209 -4.51 8.89 -1.80
N ASP A 210 -5.26 9.55 -2.69
CA ASP A 210 -4.81 10.81 -3.32
C ASP A 210 -4.77 11.93 -2.30
N LEU A 211 -5.81 12.03 -1.46
CA LEU A 211 -5.83 12.93 -0.32
C LEU A 211 -4.63 12.70 0.62
N GLU A 212 -4.35 11.44 0.94
CA GLU A 212 -3.23 11.05 1.79
C GLU A 212 -1.88 11.46 1.20
N LYS A 213 -1.66 11.19 -0.10
CA LYS A 213 -0.46 11.60 -0.83
C LYS A 213 -0.28 13.12 -0.84
N THR A 214 -1.37 13.87 -1.01
CA THR A 214 -1.33 15.34 -0.98
C THR A 214 -0.91 15.84 0.39
N ILE A 215 -1.53 15.34 1.46
CA ILE A 215 -1.18 15.73 2.84
C ILE A 215 0.26 15.29 3.18
N TYR A 216 0.69 14.10 2.74
CA TYR A 216 2.06 13.63 2.97
C TYR A 216 3.11 14.53 2.33
N ARG A 217 2.86 15.04 1.12
CA ARG A 217 3.81 15.88 0.37
C ARG A 217 3.79 17.34 0.82
N GLU A 218 2.62 17.89 1.07
CA GLU A 218 2.42 19.31 1.28
C GLU A 218 2.14 19.69 2.74
N GLY A 219 1.86 18.69 3.59
CA GLY A 219 1.51 18.88 4.99
C GLY A 219 0.02 19.23 5.20
N TYR A 220 -0.71 19.59 4.16
CA TYR A 220 -2.12 20.01 4.23
C TYR A 220 -2.86 19.72 2.93
N LEU A 221 -4.21 19.82 2.97
CA LEU A 221 -5.07 19.66 1.81
C LEU A 221 -5.28 20.97 1.06
N LYS A 222 -5.17 20.89 -0.27
CA LYS A 222 -5.60 21.93 -1.24
C LYS A 222 -6.54 21.31 -2.26
N LEU A 223 -7.46 22.11 -2.78
CA LEU A 223 -8.28 21.75 -3.92
C LEU A 223 -7.40 21.60 -5.18
N PRO A 224 -7.43 20.45 -5.89
CA PRO A 224 -6.64 20.29 -7.10
C PRO A 224 -6.97 21.28 -8.22
N SER A 225 -8.21 21.80 -8.26
CA SER A 225 -8.68 22.71 -9.30
C SER A 225 -8.05 24.10 -9.24
N ASN A 226 -7.77 24.62 -8.05
CA ASN A 226 -7.36 26.03 -7.86
C ASN A 226 -6.28 26.24 -6.77
N GLY A 227 -5.92 25.19 -6.03
CA GLY A 227 -4.95 25.27 -4.94
C GLY A 227 -5.47 25.88 -3.64
N GLU A 228 -6.77 26.19 -3.56
CA GLU A 228 -7.39 26.81 -2.38
C GLU A 228 -7.74 25.79 -1.29
N LYS A 229 -8.01 26.30 -0.10
CA LYS A 229 -8.53 25.54 1.03
C LYS A 229 -10.01 25.19 0.77
N PRO A 230 -10.43 23.91 0.93
CA PRO A 230 -11.86 23.57 0.82
C PRO A 230 -12.67 24.12 1.99
N GLY A 231 -13.85 24.69 1.70
CA GLY A 231 -14.86 25.07 2.70
C GLY A 231 -15.72 23.88 3.12
N SER A 232 -15.92 22.91 2.18
CA SER A 232 -16.77 21.74 2.41
C SER A 232 -16.23 20.49 1.72
N ILE A 233 -16.29 19.34 2.41
CA ILE A 233 -15.77 18.05 1.91
C ILE A 233 -16.77 16.95 2.21
N ALA A 234 -17.05 16.12 1.20
CA ALA A 234 -17.81 14.88 1.35
C ALA A 234 -16.88 13.66 1.30
N PHE A 235 -16.99 12.74 2.25
CA PHE A 235 -16.42 11.40 2.17
C PHE A 235 -17.51 10.41 1.79
N ILE A 236 -17.28 9.62 0.75
CA ILE A 236 -18.19 8.56 0.31
C ILE A 236 -17.58 7.21 0.67
N GLN A 237 -18.22 6.46 1.57
CA GLN A 237 -17.76 5.17 2.03
C GLN A 237 -18.12 4.02 1.08
N CYS A 238 -17.44 2.89 1.24
CA CYS A 238 -17.70 1.62 0.54
C CYS A 238 -17.60 1.68 -1.00
N VAL A 239 -16.77 2.58 -1.55
CA VAL A 239 -16.55 2.65 -3.01
C VAL A 239 -15.76 1.42 -3.47
N GLY A 240 -16.39 0.53 -4.26
CA GLY A 240 -15.81 -0.76 -4.67
C GLY A 240 -15.69 -1.78 -3.53
N SER A 241 -16.66 -1.76 -2.61
CA SER A 241 -16.77 -2.72 -1.50
C SER A 241 -18.23 -2.83 -1.09
N ARG A 242 -18.68 -4.02 -0.69
CA ARG A 242 -20.07 -4.31 -0.30
C ARG A 242 -21.07 -4.07 -1.46
N ASP A 243 -20.64 -4.35 -2.65
CA ASP A 243 -21.44 -4.33 -3.87
C ASP A 243 -21.48 -5.73 -4.52
N GLU A 244 -22.15 -5.84 -5.68
CA GLU A 244 -22.30 -7.12 -6.38
C GLU A 244 -20.97 -7.75 -6.80
N SER A 245 -19.97 -6.92 -7.14
CA SER A 245 -18.65 -7.39 -7.58
C SER A 245 -17.69 -7.66 -6.41
N HIS A 246 -17.88 -6.93 -5.29
CA HIS A 246 -17.04 -7.01 -4.10
C HIS A 246 -17.94 -7.14 -2.87
N GLY A 247 -18.53 -8.34 -2.67
CA GLY A 247 -19.51 -8.62 -1.60
C GLY A 247 -18.96 -8.52 -0.17
N TYR A 248 -17.68 -8.27 0.02
CA TYR A 248 -17.01 -8.17 1.31
C TYR A 248 -16.81 -6.73 1.76
N CYS A 249 -16.60 -6.54 3.09
CA CYS A 249 -16.19 -5.27 3.68
C CYS A 249 -14.67 -5.15 3.66
N SER A 250 -14.15 -4.00 3.24
CA SER A 250 -12.70 -3.70 3.27
C SER A 250 -12.15 -3.44 4.67
N GLN A 251 -12.98 -3.40 5.72
CA GLN A 251 -12.66 -3.30 7.15
C GLN A 251 -11.85 -2.08 7.61
N VAL A 252 -11.25 -1.32 6.69
CA VAL A 252 -10.33 -0.21 7.01
C VAL A 252 -10.92 1.17 6.74
N CYS A 253 -11.81 1.28 5.73
CA CYS A 253 -12.23 2.58 5.18
C CYS A 253 -12.97 3.46 6.20
N CYS A 254 -13.79 2.92 7.08
CA CYS A 254 -14.50 3.72 8.09
C CYS A 254 -13.54 4.46 9.04
N LYS A 255 -12.61 3.72 9.68
CA LYS A 255 -11.59 4.34 10.56
C LYS A 255 -10.64 5.26 9.80
N TYR A 256 -10.28 4.88 8.58
CA TYR A 256 -9.40 5.64 7.71
C TYR A 256 -10.00 7.01 7.37
N ALA A 257 -11.23 7.03 6.88
CA ALA A 257 -11.94 8.27 6.55
C ALA A 257 -12.14 9.17 7.78
N MET A 258 -12.58 8.62 8.92
CA MET A 258 -12.74 9.38 10.14
C MET A 258 -11.43 10.02 10.64
N ARG A 259 -10.30 9.29 10.52
CA ARG A 259 -8.98 9.83 10.88
C ARG A 259 -8.55 10.97 9.95
N LEU A 260 -8.78 10.84 8.64
CA LEU A 260 -8.50 11.92 7.68
C LEU A 260 -9.42 13.11 7.90
N ALA A 261 -10.71 12.88 8.13
CA ALA A 261 -11.68 13.93 8.43
C ALA A 261 -11.30 14.72 9.70
N ARG A 262 -10.88 14.03 10.78
CA ARG A 262 -10.36 14.69 11.99
C ARG A 262 -9.10 15.51 11.72
N LEU A 263 -8.17 14.98 10.92
CA LEU A 263 -6.96 15.70 10.54
C LEU A 263 -7.30 16.99 9.77
N ILE A 264 -8.25 16.91 8.83
CA ILE A 264 -8.73 18.09 8.08
C ILE A 264 -9.39 19.10 9.03
N LYS A 265 -10.25 18.66 9.94
CA LYS A 265 -10.87 19.54 10.94
C LYS A 265 -9.85 20.20 11.87
N TYR A 266 -8.78 19.49 12.21
CA TYR A 266 -7.68 20.04 13.01
C TYR A 266 -6.90 21.11 12.24
N GLN A 267 -6.61 20.88 10.96
CA GLN A 267 -5.91 21.84 10.10
C GLN A 267 -6.80 23.03 9.71
N TYR A 268 -8.09 22.75 9.50
CA TYR A 268 -9.09 23.71 9.01
C TYR A 268 -10.38 23.58 9.83
N PRO A 269 -10.46 24.23 11.01
CA PRO A 269 -11.62 24.10 11.90
C PRO A 269 -12.95 24.51 11.26
N ASP A 270 -12.94 25.48 10.34
CA ASP A 270 -14.13 25.99 9.65
C ASP A 270 -14.62 25.09 8.51
N THR A 271 -13.76 24.21 7.95
CA THR A 271 -14.15 23.30 6.86
C THR A 271 -15.26 22.37 7.33
N GLN A 272 -16.36 22.34 6.61
CA GLN A 272 -17.46 21.40 6.86
C GLN A 272 -17.09 20.02 6.29
N VAL A 273 -17.20 18.99 7.12
CA VAL A 273 -16.91 17.63 6.69
C VAL A 273 -18.12 16.74 6.90
N THR A 274 -18.54 16.05 5.84
CA THR A 274 -19.66 15.11 5.84
C THR A 274 -19.15 13.73 5.44
N ILE A 275 -19.53 12.68 6.18
CA ILE A 275 -19.25 11.27 5.84
C ILE A 275 -20.55 10.57 5.51
N PHE A 276 -20.69 10.15 4.24
CA PHE A 276 -21.78 9.31 3.77
C PHE A 276 -21.43 7.85 3.99
N TYR A 277 -22.31 7.06 4.63
CA TYR A 277 -22.03 5.69 5.02
C TYR A 277 -23.28 4.80 4.96
N ILE A 278 -23.09 3.49 4.76
CA ILE A 278 -24.14 2.46 4.87
C ILE A 278 -24.35 2.11 6.34
N ASP A 279 -23.26 1.67 6.98
CA ASP A 279 -23.08 1.45 8.40
C ASP A 279 -21.59 1.60 8.73
N LEU A 280 -21.25 1.72 10.02
CA LEU A 280 -19.87 1.83 10.47
C LEU A 280 -19.36 0.47 10.93
N GLN A 281 -18.60 -0.18 10.07
CA GLN A 281 -17.93 -1.44 10.36
C GLN A 281 -16.62 -1.17 11.09
N THR A 282 -16.66 -1.30 12.41
CA THR A 282 -15.50 -0.98 13.21
C THR A 282 -15.41 -1.89 14.39
N ALA A 283 -14.23 -2.42 14.58
CA ALA A 283 -13.92 -3.27 15.72
C ALA A 283 -12.81 -2.63 16.55
N GLY A 284 -12.69 -3.05 17.77
CA GLY A 284 -11.59 -2.73 18.66
C GLY A 284 -11.98 -1.82 19.83
N LYS A 285 -11.20 -1.96 20.89
CA LYS A 285 -11.36 -1.19 22.13
C LYS A 285 -11.22 0.31 21.87
N GLY A 286 -12.17 1.10 22.38
CA GLY A 286 -12.17 2.55 22.25
C GLY A 286 -12.76 3.10 20.95
N PHE A 287 -13.31 2.24 20.05
CA PHE A 287 -13.91 2.75 18.81
C PHE A 287 -15.19 3.58 19.09
N ALA A 288 -16.05 3.15 19.98
CA ALA A 288 -17.29 3.89 20.29
C ALA A 288 -16.98 5.33 20.76
N GLN A 289 -15.99 5.49 21.65
CA GLN A 289 -15.51 6.80 22.06
C GLN A 289 -14.95 7.62 20.90
N PHE A 290 -14.09 7.00 20.08
CA PHE A 290 -13.52 7.67 18.89
C PHE A 290 -14.61 8.15 17.93
N TYR A 291 -15.65 7.35 17.71
CA TYR A 291 -16.79 7.75 16.89
C TYR A 291 -17.57 8.92 17.50
N GLN A 292 -17.85 8.88 18.80
CA GLN A 292 -18.50 10.01 19.50
C GLN A 292 -17.71 11.30 19.36
N GLU A 293 -16.39 11.26 19.57
CA GLU A 293 -15.52 12.41 19.37
C GLU A 293 -15.55 12.92 17.91
N CYS A 294 -15.66 12.03 16.92
CA CYS A 294 -15.81 12.45 15.53
C CYS A 294 -17.15 13.16 15.27
N GLN A 295 -18.23 12.74 15.92
CA GLN A 295 -19.56 13.34 15.75
C GLN A 295 -19.66 14.78 16.28
N GLU A 296 -18.76 15.21 17.14
CA GLU A 296 -18.72 16.59 17.65
C GLU A 296 -18.41 17.63 16.55
N SER A 297 -17.67 17.24 15.50
CA SER A 297 -17.21 18.18 14.47
C SER A 297 -17.39 17.69 13.03
N ILE A 298 -17.82 16.44 12.84
CA ILE A 298 -18.03 15.80 11.55
C ILE A 298 -19.48 15.36 11.45
N ARG A 299 -20.13 15.72 10.36
CA ARG A 299 -21.49 15.27 10.05
C ARG A 299 -21.49 13.87 9.48
N PHE A 300 -22.36 13.01 9.97
CA PHE A 300 -22.55 11.65 9.48
C PHE A 300 -23.94 11.52 8.85
N VAL A 301 -24.00 11.11 7.57
CA VAL A 301 -25.24 10.91 6.83
C VAL A 301 -25.35 9.43 6.45
N ARG A 302 -26.35 8.76 6.98
CA ARG A 302 -26.62 7.37 6.60
C ARG A 302 -27.32 7.37 5.24
N GLY A 303 -26.56 7.10 4.19
CA GLY A 303 -27.03 7.12 2.82
C GLY A 303 -25.88 6.80 1.87
N VAL A 304 -26.21 6.35 0.66
CA VAL A 304 -25.23 6.03 -0.37
C VAL A 304 -25.35 7.04 -1.51
N PRO A 305 -24.34 7.89 -1.72
CA PRO A 305 -24.29 8.71 -2.92
C PRO A 305 -24.23 7.84 -4.18
N VAL A 306 -25.10 8.16 -5.12
CA VAL A 306 -25.24 7.43 -6.40
C VAL A 306 -24.58 8.18 -7.56
N GLU A 307 -24.42 9.50 -7.41
CA GLU A 307 -23.90 10.36 -8.46
C GLU A 307 -23.16 11.57 -7.86
N VAL A 308 -22.06 11.94 -8.52
CA VAL A 308 -21.37 13.21 -8.34
C VAL A 308 -21.34 13.92 -9.70
N SER A 309 -21.82 15.14 -9.75
CA SER A 309 -21.81 16.01 -10.94
C SER A 309 -21.18 17.35 -10.62
N GLU A 310 -20.70 18.07 -11.62
CA GLU A 310 -20.12 19.40 -11.45
C GLU A 310 -21.16 20.48 -11.81
N ALA A 311 -21.37 21.43 -10.91
CA ALA A 311 -22.16 22.62 -11.16
C ALA A 311 -21.41 23.62 -12.05
N SER A 312 -22.12 24.60 -12.61
CA SER A 312 -21.50 25.67 -13.42
C SER A 312 -20.44 26.48 -12.67
N SER A 313 -20.53 26.53 -11.34
CA SER A 313 -19.57 27.13 -10.41
C SER A 313 -18.32 26.28 -10.14
N LYS A 314 -18.23 25.07 -10.75
CA LYS A 314 -17.22 24.04 -10.51
C LYS A 314 -17.25 23.37 -9.12
N GLU A 315 -18.25 23.64 -8.32
CA GLU A 315 -18.56 22.89 -7.12
C GLU A 315 -19.15 21.52 -7.48
N LEU A 316 -19.04 20.56 -6.58
CA LEU A 316 -19.52 19.20 -6.80
C LEU A 316 -20.88 19.00 -6.16
N VAL A 317 -21.85 18.58 -6.96
CA VAL A 317 -23.20 18.21 -6.50
C VAL A 317 -23.22 16.72 -6.22
N VAL A 318 -23.42 16.33 -4.98
CA VAL A 318 -23.55 14.94 -4.53
C VAL A 318 -25.03 14.61 -4.39
N ARG A 319 -25.49 13.59 -5.16
CA ARG A 319 -26.86 13.08 -5.09
C ARG A 319 -26.89 11.78 -4.30
N PHE A 320 -27.72 11.72 -3.28
CA PHE A 320 -27.82 10.58 -2.37
C PHE A 320 -29.25 10.37 -1.85
N GLU A 321 -29.52 9.17 -1.37
CA GLU A 321 -30.69 8.90 -0.57
C GLU A 321 -30.35 9.06 0.92
N ASP A 322 -31.03 9.97 1.61
CA ASP A 322 -30.96 10.07 3.07
C ASP A 322 -31.94 9.04 3.66
N ILE A 323 -31.39 7.93 4.18
CA ILE A 323 -32.18 6.82 4.73
C ILE A 323 -33.00 7.27 5.94
N ALA A 324 -32.50 8.22 6.74
CA ALA A 324 -33.21 8.70 7.91
C ALA A 324 -34.45 9.54 7.53
N GLN A 325 -34.40 10.24 6.41
CA GLN A 325 -35.49 11.07 5.91
C GLN A 325 -36.35 10.35 4.86
N GLY A 326 -35.89 9.23 4.29
CA GLY A 326 -36.55 8.53 3.19
C GLY A 326 -36.67 9.36 1.91
N LYS A 327 -35.68 10.22 1.64
CA LYS A 327 -35.68 11.18 0.53
C LYS A 327 -34.41 11.16 -0.27
N VAL A 328 -34.54 11.40 -1.57
CA VAL A 328 -33.41 11.73 -2.43
C VAL A 328 -33.04 13.20 -2.22
N CYS A 329 -31.80 13.44 -1.86
CA CYS A 329 -31.22 14.75 -1.57
C CYS A 329 -30.09 15.06 -2.54
N GLN A 330 -29.80 16.37 -2.67
CA GLN A 330 -28.60 16.87 -3.36
C GLN A 330 -27.96 17.92 -2.47
N GLU A 331 -26.62 17.83 -2.32
CA GLU A 331 -25.82 18.79 -1.56
C GLU A 331 -24.57 19.16 -2.34
N ILE A 332 -24.08 20.36 -2.09
CA ILE A 332 -22.92 20.94 -2.78
C ILE A 332 -21.69 20.85 -1.88
N PHE A 333 -20.55 20.45 -2.47
CA PHE A 333 -19.25 20.33 -1.81
C PHE A 333 -18.14 20.85 -2.70
N ASP A 334 -17.07 21.39 -2.10
CA ASP A 334 -15.86 21.81 -2.83
C ASP A 334 -15.01 20.62 -3.24
N ALA A 335 -15.02 19.55 -2.44
CA ALA A 335 -14.31 18.33 -2.73
C ALA A 335 -15.09 17.08 -2.32
N VAL A 336 -14.88 15.99 -3.05
CA VAL A 336 -15.39 14.65 -2.74
C VAL A 336 -14.23 13.68 -2.59
N VAL A 337 -14.20 12.93 -1.49
CA VAL A 337 -13.20 11.92 -1.19
C VAL A 337 -13.83 10.54 -1.20
N LEU A 338 -13.43 9.72 -2.15
CA LEU A 338 -13.88 8.34 -2.30
C LEU A 338 -13.08 7.42 -1.39
N SER A 339 -13.74 6.83 -0.40
CA SER A 339 -13.15 5.81 0.48
C SER A 339 -13.18 4.47 -0.23
N VAL A 340 -12.20 4.27 -1.10
CA VAL A 340 -12.08 3.08 -1.94
C VAL A 340 -11.78 1.83 -1.13
N GLY A 341 -12.30 0.70 -1.59
CA GLY A 341 -12.11 -0.61 -0.98
C GLY A 341 -10.69 -1.17 -1.19
N ILE A 342 -10.44 -2.28 -0.51
CA ILE A 342 -9.29 -3.16 -0.71
C ILE A 342 -9.68 -4.25 -1.69
N SER A 343 -8.94 -4.36 -2.80
CA SER A 343 -9.12 -5.38 -3.83
C SER A 343 -7.92 -6.32 -3.87
N PRO A 344 -8.08 -7.57 -4.32
CA PRO A 344 -6.94 -8.42 -4.60
C PRO A 344 -6.06 -7.80 -5.68
N ARG A 345 -4.79 -8.14 -5.68
CA ARG A 345 -3.87 -7.64 -6.70
C ARG A 345 -4.18 -8.26 -8.07
N LYS A 346 -4.03 -7.48 -9.12
CA LYS A 346 -4.22 -7.94 -10.51
C LYS A 346 -3.26 -9.08 -10.89
N ASP A 347 -2.08 -9.12 -10.29
CA ASP A 347 -1.06 -10.16 -10.51
C ASP A 347 -1.22 -11.39 -9.60
N SER A 348 -2.26 -11.45 -8.74
CA SER A 348 -2.50 -12.60 -7.84
C SER A 348 -2.70 -13.91 -8.59
N TRP A 349 -3.38 -13.89 -9.74
CA TRP A 349 -3.61 -15.07 -10.57
C TRP A 349 -2.31 -15.68 -11.12
N ASP A 350 -1.43 -14.84 -11.64
CA ASP A 350 -0.16 -15.31 -12.19
C ASP A 350 0.75 -15.86 -11.08
N LEU A 351 0.78 -15.15 -9.93
CA LEU A 351 1.58 -15.59 -8.80
C LEU A 351 1.01 -16.87 -8.16
N ALA A 352 -0.31 -17.04 -8.12
CA ALA A 352 -0.96 -18.28 -7.67
C ALA A 352 -0.50 -19.48 -8.52
N LYS A 353 -0.45 -19.32 -9.85
CA LYS A 353 0.07 -20.36 -10.76
C LYS A 353 1.54 -20.69 -10.51
N VAL A 354 2.37 -19.66 -10.31
CA VAL A 354 3.79 -19.81 -10.03
C VAL A 354 4.03 -20.59 -8.75
N LEU A 355 3.20 -20.35 -7.72
CA LEU A 355 3.30 -20.99 -6.40
C LEU A 355 2.51 -22.30 -6.28
N GLY A 356 1.62 -22.62 -7.23
CA GLY A 356 0.71 -23.76 -7.16
C GLY A 356 -0.37 -23.64 -6.10
N ILE A 357 -0.69 -22.43 -5.63
CA ILE A 357 -1.69 -22.14 -4.59
C ILE A 357 -3.03 -21.66 -5.18
N ASN A 358 -4.10 -21.82 -4.40
CA ASN A 358 -5.43 -21.46 -4.83
C ASN A 358 -5.78 -19.99 -4.53
N LEU A 359 -6.70 -19.44 -5.33
CA LEU A 359 -7.42 -18.21 -5.02
C LEU A 359 -8.83 -18.54 -4.52
N ALA A 360 -9.36 -17.69 -3.66
CA ALA A 360 -10.76 -17.70 -3.27
C ALA A 360 -11.63 -17.01 -4.35
N ASP A 361 -12.95 -17.15 -4.26
CA ASP A 361 -13.90 -16.60 -5.25
C ASP A 361 -13.80 -15.07 -5.37
N ASP A 362 -13.34 -14.39 -4.33
CA ASP A 362 -13.12 -12.94 -4.29
C ASP A 362 -11.75 -12.50 -4.87
N GLY A 363 -10.94 -13.46 -5.32
CA GLY A 363 -9.62 -13.23 -5.94
C GLY A 363 -8.46 -13.04 -4.96
N PHE A 364 -8.68 -13.08 -3.66
CA PHE A 364 -7.61 -13.16 -2.66
C PHE A 364 -7.04 -14.58 -2.59
N PHE A 365 -5.84 -14.76 -2.02
CA PHE A 365 -5.28 -16.08 -1.85
C PHE A 365 -6.08 -16.90 -0.83
N ALA A 366 -6.47 -18.11 -1.24
CA ALA A 366 -7.29 -18.98 -0.43
C ALA A 366 -6.49 -19.62 0.69
N VAL A 367 -7.10 -19.74 1.86
CA VAL A 367 -6.61 -20.53 3.00
C VAL A 367 -7.07 -21.98 2.87
N LYS A 368 -6.28 -22.90 3.40
CA LYS A 368 -6.64 -24.32 3.46
C LYS A 368 -7.79 -24.58 4.43
N ASP A 369 -7.79 -23.85 5.54
CA ASP A 369 -8.77 -23.96 6.62
C ASP A 369 -9.04 -22.56 7.20
N SER A 370 -10.32 -22.24 7.44
CA SER A 370 -10.72 -20.97 8.03
C SER A 370 -10.23 -20.76 9.47
N PHE A 371 -9.94 -21.84 10.22
CA PHE A 371 -9.30 -21.79 11.53
C PHE A 371 -7.78 -21.62 11.47
N ASP A 372 -7.20 -21.77 10.29
CA ASP A 372 -5.77 -21.56 10.04
C ASP A 372 -5.54 -20.58 8.90
N PRO A 373 -5.66 -19.27 9.16
CA PRO A 373 -5.66 -18.26 8.13
C PRO A 373 -4.30 -18.04 7.45
N ASN A 374 -3.26 -18.72 7.90
CA ASN A 374 -1.92 -18.62 7.31
C ASN A 374 -1.58 -19.76 6.34
N GLU A 375 -2.24 -20.93 6.40
CA GLU A 375 -1.91 -22.08 5.56
C GLU A 375 -2.59 -22.03 4.19
N THR A 376 -1.83 -22.39 3.15
CA THR A 376 -2.35 -22.60 1.79
C THR A 376 -2.60 -24.11 1.54
N ASN A 377 -3.10 -24.42 0.35
CA ASN A 377 -3.19 -25.82 -0.11
C ASN A 377 -1.82 -26.46 -0.37
N VAL A 378 -0.73 -25.70 -0.40
CA VAL A 378 0.66 -26.18 -0.58
C VAL A 378 1.40 -26.09 0.75
N GLU A 379 1.84 -27.24 1.28
CA GLU A 379 2.60 -27.29 2.53
C GLU A 379 3.93 -26.51 2.40
N GLY A 380 4.25 -25.71 3.43
CA GLY A 380 5.44 -24.84 3.43
C GLY A 380 5.27 -23.48 2.74
N ILE A 381 4.09 -23.20 2.16
CA ILE A 381 3.74 -21.87 1.63
C ILE A 381 2.65 -21.25 2.49
N PHE A 382 2.94 -20.11 3.09
CA PHE A 382 2.08 -19.43 4.07
C PHE A 382 1.67 -18.04 3.61
N LEU A 383 0.48 -17.59 4.04
CA LEU A 383 -0.07 -16.27 3.75
C LEU A 383 0.18 -15.30 4.91
N ALA A 384 0.50 -14.03 4.58
CA ALA A 384 0.68 -12.97 5.55
C ALA A 384 0.05 -11.65 5.09
N GLY A 385 -0.78 -11.06 5.94
CA GLY A 385 -1.39 -9.75 5.71
C GLY A 385 -2.53 -9.73 4.72
N ALA A 386 -2.67 -8.62 4.01
CA ALA A 386 -3.86 -8.33 3.21
C ALA A 386 -3.92 -9.08 1.87
N CYS A 387 -2.95 -9.89 1.51
CA CYS A 387 -3.02 -10.77 0.34
C CYS A 387 -4.06 -11.90 0.52
N GLN A 388 -4.39 -12.24 1.76
CA GLN A 388 -5.43 -13.22 2.13
C GLN A 388 -6.82 -12.58 2.25
N GLY A 389 -6.91 -11.27 2.40
CA GLY A 389 -8.15 -10.52 2.57
C GLY A 389 -7.91 -9.22 3.35
N PRO A 390 -8.90 -8.31 3.37
CA PRO A 390 -8.78 -6.99 3.98
C PRO A 390 -8.30 -7.02 5.44
N LYS A 391 -7.26 -6.23 5.75
CA LYS A 391 -6.69 -6.05 7.10
C LYS A 391 -6.12 -4.66 7.26
N ASP A 392 -6.21 -4.10 8.46
CA ASP A 392 -5.48 -2.89 8.84
C ASP A 392 -3.99 -3.19 9.17
N ILE A 393 -3.20 -2.16 9.46
CA ILE A 393 -1.76 -2.32 9.74
C ILE A 393 -1.53 -3.26 10.94
N PRO A 394 -2.16 -3.08 12.13
CA PRO A 394 -2.00 -4.01 13.24
C PRO A 394 -2.40 -5.44 12.91
N GLY A 395 -3.53 -5.63 12.23
CA GLY A 395 -4.00 -6.94 11.79
C GLY A 395 -3.04 -7.60 10.79
N SER A 396 -2.46 -6.81 9.89
CA SER A 396 -1.46 -7.29 8.92
C SER A 396 -0.16 -7.73 9.61
N VAL A 397 0.29 -7.00 10.64
CA VAL A 397 1.46 -7.38 11.45
C VAL A 397 1.18 -8.70 12.21
N ALA A 398 0.04 -8.78 12.91
CA ALA A 398 -0.33 -9.97 13.66
C ALA A 398 -0.42 -11.23 12.77
N HIS A 399 -1.00 -11.08 11.58
CA HIS A 399 -1.08 -12.16 10.59
C HIS A 399 0.30 -12.57 10.07
N GLY A 400 1.21 -11.61 9.85
CA GLY A 400 2.60 -11.89 9.47
C GLY A 400 3.37 -12.66 10.54
N VAL A 401 3.20 -12.29 11.81
CA VAL A 401 3.80 -13.02 12.95
C VAL A 401 3.22 -14.43 13.08
N GLY A 402 1.90 -14.59 12.81
CA GLY A 402 1.27 -15.91 12.74
C GLY A 402 1.92 -16.83 11.70
N ALA A 403 2.19 -16.30 10.51
CA ALA A 403 2.87 -17.05 9.43
C ALA A 403 4.29 -17.50 9.84
N VAL A 404 5.01 -16.69 10.63
CA VAL A 404 6.35 -17.06 11.14
C VAL A 404 6.26 -18.30 12.06
N SER A 405 5.26 -18.36 12.92
CA SER A 405 5.05 -19.53 13.79
C SER A 405 4.84 -20.81 12.99
N LYS A 406 4.13 -20.73 11.85
CA LYS A 406 3.93 -21.85 10.92
C LYS A 406 5.23 -22.26 10.23
N VAL A 407 6.03 -21.31 9.80
CA VAL A 407 7.37 -21.59 9.21
C VAL A 407 8.27 -22.31 10.21
N ILE A 408 8.34 -21.84 11.45
CA ILE A 408 9.15 -22.45 12.51
C ILE A 408 8.72 -23.90 12.75
N GLN A 409 7.40 -24.15 12.80
CA GLN A 409 6.84 -25.48 12.95
C GLN A 409 7.19 -26.39 11.74
N ALA A 410 6.96 -25.91 10.52
CA ALA A 410 7.19 -26.68 9.29
C ALA A 410 8.66 -27.06 9.08
N LEU A 411 9.59 -26.19 9.48
CA LEU A 411 11.03 -26.43 9.35
C LEU A 411 11.65 -27.15 10.56
N GLY A 412 10.86 -27.48 11.58
CA GLY A 412 11.35 -28.13 12.81
C GLY A 412 12.42 -27.33 13.54
N VAL A 413 12.28 -25.99 13.54
CA VAL A 413 13.22 -25.10 14.25
C VAL A 413 12.81 -25.06 15.72
N GLU A 414 13.70 -25.51 16.61
CA GLU A 414 13.47 -25.33 18.04
C GLU A 414 13.41 -23.82 18.36
N SER A 415 12.30 -23.39 18.95
CA SER A 415 12.19 -22.02 19.46
C SER A 415 13.23 -21.85 20.58
N GLY A 416 14.31 -21.12 20.27
CA GLY A 416 15.31 -20.79 21.27
C GLY A 416 14.63 -20.17 22.49
N LYS A 417 14.93 -20.63 23.67
CA LYS A 417 14.53 -19.98 24.92
C LYS A 417 15.02 -18.54 24.88
N ARG A 418 14.08 -17.57 24.81
CA ARG A 418 14.35 -16.14 25.05
C ARG A 418 14.79 -15.92 26.49
#